data_8049d6f1471a66356b5f8625f378b1e2
#
_entry.id   8049d6f1471a66356b5f8625f378b1e2
#
_cell.length_a   1.000
_cell.length_b   1.000
_cell.length_c   1.000
_cell.angle_alpha   90.00
_cell.angle_beta   90.00
_cell.angle_gamma   90.00
#
_symmetry.space_group_name_H-M   'P 1'
#
loop_
_entity.id
_entity.type
_entity.pdbx_description
1 polymer ?
#
loop_
_entity_poly.entity_id
_entity_poly.type
_entity_poly.pdbx_seq_one_letter_code
_entity_poly.pdbx_strand_id
1 'polypeptide(L)'
;MELNDAVMGRRSIRAFLADPVPRDKILKIAEIARWAPSWGNTQPWEIVVADGEKTQRLADAFAEERGRGTTPKPDIAIPIDFPEAHKGRYVALGRELFTAMGIERGDTDARGRHYLNMSRFFGAPAVVYFTIDGSLNEPYACLDIGSIGTTFCYAAHQEGLGTIYLAASMHYPDIAKQVLDIPADKKVVIGIAIGYPHPSAPAALFRSQREPVENILRFA
;
A
#
# COMPACT_ATOMS: atom_id res chain seq x y z
N MET A 1 6.16 8.94 -20.19
CA MET A 1 4.95 8.08 -20.14
C MET A 1 3.75 8.97 -20.23
N GLU A 2 2.80 8.64 -21.09
CA GLU A 2 1.54 9.39 -21.15
C GLU A 2 0.70 9.15 -19.89
N LEU A 3 -0.15 10.10 -19.51
CA LEU A 3 -0.98 10.02 -18.31
C LEU A 3 -1.86 8.75 -18.29
N ASN A 4 -2.49 8.44 -19.43
CA ASN A 4 -3.33 7.25 -19.56
C ASN A 4 -2.54 5.97 -19.28
N ASP A 5 -1.29 5.87 -19.75
CA ASP A 5 -0.43 4.72 -19.51
C ASP A 5 -0.09 4.59 -18.02
N ALA A 6 0.20 5.72 -17.36
CA ALA A 6 0.50 5.73 -15.92
C ALA A 6 -0.71 5.26 -15.11
N VAL A 7 -1.89 5.81 -15.38
CA VAL A 7 -3.12 5.51 -14.65
C VAL A 7 -3.59 4.07 -14.90
N MET A 8 -3.66 3.66 -16.18
CA MET A 8 -4.14 2.33 -16.54
C MET A 8 -3.07 1.25 -16.38
N GLY A 9 -1.77 1.60 -16.50
CA GLY A 9 -0.65 0.67 -16.35
C GLY A 9 -0.38 0.27 -14.90
N ARG A 10 -0.49 1.24 -13.97
CA ARG A 10 -0.26 0.99 -12.54
C ARG A 10 -1.22 -0.09 -12.01
N ARG A 11 -0.69 -1.03 -11.27
CA ARG A 11 -1.44 -2.06 -10.51
C ARG A 11 -0.78 -2.33 -9.17
N SER A 12 -1.48 -2.98 -8.26
CA SER A 12 -0.93 -3.43 -6.98
C SER A 12 0.01 -4.62 -7.20
N ILE A 13 1.28 -4.43 -6.95
CA ILE A 13 2.34 -5.45 -7.08
C ILE A 13 2.45 -6.23 -5.78
N ARG A 14 2.41 -7.56 -5.86
CA ARG A 14 2.46 -8.47 -4.69
C ARG A 14 3.58 -9.50 -4.79
N ALA A 15 4.60 -9.21 -5.57
CA ALA A 15 5.88 -9.91 -5.61
C ALA A 15 6.93 -8.96 -6.19
N PHE A 16 8.01 -8.77 -5.48
CA PHE A 16 9.09 -7.86 -5.86
C PHE A 16 10.41 -8.63 -6.01
N LEU A 17 11.33 -8.07 -6.79
CA LEU A 17 12.74 -8.45 -6.76
C LEU A 17 13.39 -7.87 -5.49
N ALA A 18 14.47 -8.49 -5.05
CA ALA A 18 15.22 -8.04 -3.87
C ALA A 18 16.13 -6.83 -4.15
N ASP A 19 16.21 -6.39 -5.41
CA ASP A 19 17.06 -5.28 -5.82
C ASP A 19 16.65 -4.00 -5.08
N PRO A 20 17.58 -3.28 -4.43
CA PRO A 20 17.26 -2.07 -3.68
C PRO A 20 16.77 -0.97 -4.63
N VAL A 21 15.82 -0.17 -4.15
CA VAL A 21 15.40 1.04 -4.86
C VAL A 21 16.39 2.16 -4.55
N PRO A 22 17.05 2.74 -5.55
CA PRO A 22 17.96 3.86 -5.34
C PRO A 22 17.25 5.06 -4.70
N ARG A 23 17.89 5.71 -3.74
CA ARG A 23 17.29 6.85 -3.00
C ARG A 23 16.98 8.05 -3.89
N ASP A 24 17.81 8.29 -4.91
CA ASP A 24 17.57 9.33 -5.91
C ASP A 24 16.28 9.11 -6.71
N LYS A 25 15.93 7.85 -7.01
CA LYS A 25 14.64 7.52 -7.61
C LYS A 25 13.47 7.84 -6.66
N ILE A 26 13.60 7.49 -5.37
CA ILE A 26 12.56 7.82 -4.38
C ILE A 26 12.40 9.33 -4.26
N LEU A 27 13.50 10.09 -4.21
CA LEU A 27 13.48 11.55 -4.20
C LEU A 27 12.79 12.12 -5.43
N LYS A 28 13.12 11.62 -6.62
CA LYS A 28 12.48 12.03 -7.88
C LYS A 28 10.96 11.77 -7.87
N ILE A 29 10.55 10.61 -7.35
CA ILE A 29 9.14 10.26 -7.21
C ILE A 29 8.44 11.21 -6.23
N ALA A 30 9.07 11.49 -5.08
CA ALA A 30 8.52 12.41 -4.08
C ALA A 30 8.40 13.83 -4.61
N GLU A 31 9.38 14.31 -5.42
CA GLU A 31 9.33 15.61 -6.10
C GLU A 31 8.11 15.75 -7.03
N ILE A 32 7.71 14.68 -7.69
CA ILE A 32 6.48 14.67 -8.50
C ILE A 32 5.26 14.59 -7.58
N ALA A 33 5.28 13.70 -6.60
CA ALA A 33 4.14 13.43 -5.73
C ALA A 33 3.72 14.64 -4.89
N ARG A 34 4.65 15.48 -4.46
CA ARG A 34 4.36 16.69 -3.65
C ARG A 34 3.48 17.74 -4.37
N TRP A 35 3.28 17.61 -5.68
CA TRP A 35 2.34 18.44 -6.43
C TRP A 35 0.89 17.97 -6.34
N ALA A 36 0.63 16.91 -5.57
CA ALA A 36 -0.74 16.49 -5.27
C ALA A 36 -1.52 17.61 -4.57
N PRO A 37 -2.78 17.83 -4.91
CA PRO A 37 -3.61 18.80 -4.22
C PRO A 37 -3.92 18.36 -2.79
N SER A 38 -4.11 19.33 -1.89
CA SER A 38 -4.60 19.11 -0.53
C SER A 38 -5.62 20.20 -0.16
N TRP A 39 -6.43 19.92 0.84
CA TRP A 39 -7.42 20.89 1.32
C TRP A 39 -6.73 22.19 1.78
N GLY A 40 -7.10 23.31 1.20
CA GLY A 40 -6.50 24.61 1.51
C GLY A 40 -4.97 24.68 1.30
N ASN A 41 -4.40 23.76 0.51
CA ASN A 41 -2.95 23.60 0.31
C ASN A 41 -2.17 23.35 1.63
N THR A 42 -2.81 22.69 2.58
CA THR A 42 -2.22 22.45 3.91
C THR A 42 -1.08 21.43 3.90
N GLN A 43 -1.02 20.55 2.87
CA GLN A 43 0.04 19.56 2.67
C GLN A 43 0.33 18.77 3.95
N PRO A 44 -0.67 18.07 4.52
CA PRO A 44 -0.62 17.52 5.87
C PRO A 44 0.29 16.29 6.01
N TRP A 45 0.89 15.87 4.92
CA TRP A 45 1.65 14.63 4.84
C TRP A 45 3.12 14.80 5.23
N GLU A 46 3.62 13.81 5.94
CA GLU A 46 5.06 13.53 6.03
C GLU A 46 5.32 12.16 5.41
N ILE A 47 6.45 12.04 4.73
CA ILE A 47 6.86 10.81 4.04
C ILE A 47 8.08 10.24 4.76
N VAL A 48 7.96 9.03 5.29
CA VAL A 48 9.05 8.31 5.94
C VAL A 48 9.35 7.04 5.16
N VAL A 49 10.61 6.86 4.76
CA VAL A 49 11.03 5.72 3.95
C VAL A 49 11.79 4.72 4.81
N ALA A 50 11.28 3.49 4.84
CA ALA A 50 12.03 2.34 5.29
C ALA A 50 12.73 1.72 4.08
N ASP A 51 14.05 1.57 4.13
CA ASP A 51 14.85 0.86 3.14
C ASP A 51 15.83 -0.11 3.82
N GLY A 52 16.34 -1.09 3.09
CA GLY A 52 17.35 -2.01 3.56
C GLY A 52 17.01 -2.68 4.89
N GLU A 53 17.91 -2.53 5.88
CA GLU A 53 17.74 -3.15 7.20
C GLU A 53 16.47 -2.71 7.93
N LYS A 54 16.06 -1.45 7.82
CA LYS A 54 14.82 -0.97 8.46
C LYS A 54 13.59 -1.67 7.89
N THR A 55 13.54 -1.89 6.57
CA THR A 55 12.45 -2.67 5.93
C THR A 55 12.42 -4.10 6.44
N GLN A 56 13.59 -4.76 6.53
CA GLN A 56 13.68 -6.13 7.02
C GLN A 56 13.22 -6.25 8.48
N ARG A 57 13.67 -5.35 9.35
CA ARG A 57 13.25 -5.32 10.75
C ARG A 57 11.74 -5.15 10.91
N LEU A 58 11.13 -4.26 10.12
CA LEU A 58 9.67 -4.10 10.10
C LEU A 58 8.96 -5.38 9.62
N ALA A 59 9.45 -5.97 8.53
CA ALA A 59 8.88 -7.19 7.95
C ALA A 59 8.90 -8.36 8.95
N ASP A 60 10.01 -8.54 9.66
CA ASP A 60 10.15 -9.60 10.64
C ASP A 60 9.27 -9.35 11.86
N ALA A 61 9.27 -8.13 12.41
CA ALA A 61 8.43 -7.78 13.56
C ALA A 61 6.93 -7.89 13.25
N PHE A 62 6.49 -7.45 12.06
CA PHE A 62 5.08 -7.55 11.66
C PHE A 62 4.66 -9.02 11.40
N ALA A 63 5.56 -9.83 10.84
CA ALA A 63 5.32 -11.25 10.65
C ALA A 63 5.25 -11.99 11.99
N GLU A 64 6.09 -11.63 12.95
CA GLU A 64 6.08 -12.19 14.30
C GLU A 64 4.78 -11.89 15.05
N GLU A 65 4.35 -10.60 15.07
CA GLU A 65 3.10 -10.20 15.70
C GLU A 65 1.88 -10.89 15.07
N ARG A 66 1.90 -11.03 13.75
CA ARG A 66 0.87 -11.78 13.04
C ARG A 66 0.91 -13.26 13.45
N GLY A 67 2.10 -13.87 13.55
CA GLY A 67 2.27 -15.27 13.95
C GLY A 67 1.79 -15.52 15.38
N ARG A 68 1.92 -14.55 16.26
CA ARG A 68 1.38 -14.56 17.64
C ARG A 68 -0.15 -14.38 17.69
N GLY A 69 -0.79 -13.97 16.59
CA GLY A 69 -2.21 -13.64 16.56
C GLY A 69 -2.53 -12.30 17.22
N THR A 70 -1.54 -11.40 17.34
CA THR A 70 -1.75 -10.08 17.92
C THR A 70 -2.79 -9.30 17.12
N THR A 71 -3.80 -8.79 17.80
CA THR A 71 -4.85 -7.98 17.18
C THR A 71 -4.27 -6.66 16.67
N PRO A 72 -4.43 -6.31 15.39
CA PRO A 72 -4.01 -5.02 14.84
C PRO A 72 -4.66 -3.84 15.58
N LYS A 73 -3.87 -2.79 15.82
CA LYS A 73 -4.32 -1.54 16.44
C LYS A 73 -3.84 -0.34 15.60
N PRO A 74 -4.34 -0.19 14.37
CA PRO A 74 -3.90 0.90 13.48
C PRO A 74 -4.32 2.27 14.05
N ASP A 75 -3.50 3.29 13.77
CA ASP A 75 -3.82 4.69 14.13
C ASP A 75 -5.06 5.22 13.40
N ILE A 76 -5.30 4.73 12.18
CA ILE A 76 -6.48 5.03 11.37
C ILE A 76 -7.33 3.77 11.26
N ALA A 77 -8.61 3.89 11.58
CA ALA A 77 -9.53 2.76 11.54
C ALA A 77 -9.59 2.15 10.13
N ILE A 78 -9.38 0.83 10.04
CA ILE A 78 -9.55 0.08 8.80
C ILE A 78 -10.99 -0.43 8.69
N PRO A 79 -11.57 -0.50 7.47
CA PRO A 79 -12.91 -1.02 7.29
C PRO A 79 -12.93 -2.52 7.62
N ILE A 80 -13.87 -2.92 8.49
CA ILE A 80 -14.06 -4.32 8.92
C ILE A 80 -15.30 -4.95 8.24
N ASP A 81 -16.20 -4.14 7.73
CA ASP A 81 -17.39 -4.57 7.01
C ASP A 81 -17.70 -3.60 5.86
N PHE A 82 -18.48 -4.07 4.90
CA PHE A 82 -18.84 -3.32 3.70
C PHE A 82 -20.34 -3.53 3.37
N PRO A 83 -21.02 -2.51 2.81
CA PRO A 83 -22.32 -2.73 2.15
C PRO A 83 -22.20 -3.82 1.07
N GLU A 84 -23.31 -4.53 0.80
CA GLU A 84 -23.29 -5.77 0.00
C GLU A 84 -22.59 -5.64 -1.36
N ALA A 85 -22.85 -4.57 -2.11
CA ALA A 85 -22.21 -4.35 -3.41
C ALA A 85 -20.67 -4.19 -3.30
N HIS A 86 -20.18 -3.53 -2.25
CA HIS A 86 -18.75 -3.35 -1.98
C HIS A 86 -18.11 -4.64 -1.49
N LYS A 87 -18.83 -5.38 -0.63
CA LYS A 87 -18.43 -6.70 -0.14
C LYS A 87 -18.30 -7.69 -1.28
N GLY A 88 -19.24 -7.68 -2.25
CA GLY A 88 -19.17 -8.49 -3.47
C GLY A 88 -17.87 -8.25 -4.25
N ARG A 89 -17.49 -7.00 -4.47
CA ARG A 89 -16.23 -6.63 -5.15
C ARG A 89 -14.99 -7.05 -4.36
N TYR A 90 -14.99 -6.85 -3.04
CA TYR A 90 -13.89 -7.29 -2.18
C TYR A 90 -13.68 -8.80 -2.22
N VAL A 91 -14.76 -9.58 -2.13
CA VAL A 91 -14.71 -11.06 -2.19
C VAL A 91 -14.29 -11.54 -3.59
N ALA A 92 -14.80 -10.91 -4.65
CA ALA A 92 -14.44 -11.24 -6.03
C ALA A 92 -12.95 -11.00 -6.27
N LEU A 93 -12.41 -9.85 -5.84
CA LEU A 93 -10.98 -9.55 -5.92
C LEU A 93 -10.12 -10.63 -5.26
N GLY A 94 -10.47 -11.04 -4.04
CA GLY A 94 -9.74 -12.08 -3.30
C GLY A 94 -9.76 -13.42 -4.04
N ARG A 95 -10.92 -13.82 -4.58
CA ARG A 95 -11.07 -15.04 -5.36
C ARG A 95 -10.21 -15.02 -6.62
N GLU A 96 -10.32 -13.95 -7.41
CA GLU A 96 -9.58 -13.79 -8.66
C GLU A 96 -8.06 -13.80 -8.44
N LEU A 97 -7.60 -13.10 -7.40
CA LEU A 97 -6.18 -13.07 -7.03
C LEU A 97 -5.68 -14.46 -6.66
N PHE A 98 -6.39 -15.19 -5.79
CA PHE A 98 -5.98 -16.54 -5.40
C PHE A 98 -6.02 -17.53 -6.58
N THR A 99 -7.02 -17.43 -7.45
CA THR A 99 -7.07 -18.19 -8.70
C THR A 99 -5.86 -17.92 -9.58
N ALA A 100 -5.51 -16.63 -9.77
CA ALA A 100 -4.33 -16.26 -10.55
C ALA A 100 -3.01 -16.76 -9.95
N MET A 101 -2.97 -16.93 -8.63
CA MET A 101 -1.82 -17.48 -7.90
C MET A 101 -1.83 -19.02 -7.83
N GLY A 102 -2.83 -19.70 -8.36
CA GLY A 102 -2.98 -21.15 -8.25
C GLY A 102 -3.33 -21.62 -6.83
N ILE A 103 -3.90 -20.76 -5.99
CA ILE A 103 -4.28 -21.07 -4.61
C ILE A 103 -5.76 -21.50 -4.58
N GLU A 104 -6.01 -22.75 -4.27
CA GLU A 104 -7.35 -23.28 -4.16
C GLU A 104 -8.09 -22.78 -2.92
N ARG A 105 -9.44 -22.82 -2.97
CA ARG A 105 -10.29 -22.32 -1.87
C ARG A 105 -10.04 -23.06 -0.55
N GLY A 106 -9.75 -24.34 -0.60
CA GLY A 106 -9.48 -25.20 0.58
C GLY A 106 -8.03 -25.17 1.06
N ASP A 107 -7.10 -24.58 0.31
CA ASP A 107 -5.68 -24.53 0.68
C ASP A 107 -5.43 -23.43 1.72
N THR A 108 -5.68 -23.81 2.98
CA THR A 108 -5.48 -22.93 4.14
C THR A 108 -4.02 -22.54 4.33
N ASP A 109 -3.09 -23.44 4.00
CA ASP A 109 -1.66 -23.21 4.18
C ASP A 109 -1.10 -22.21 3.15
N ALA A 110 -1.45 -22.35 1.87
CA ALA A 110 -1.07 -21.40 0.85
C ALA A 110 -1.69 -20.01 1.11
N ARG A 111 -2.93 -19.97 1.58
CA ARG A 111 -3.57 -18.72 2.01
C ARG A 111 -2.88 -18.11 3.22
N GLY A 112 -2.52 -18.93 4.21
CA GLY A 112 -1.72 -18.51 5.38
C GLY A 112 -0.39 -17.90 4.97
N ARG A 113 0.35 -18.57 4.05
CA ARG A 113 1.60 -18.02 3.47
C ARG A 113 1.39 -16.71 2.75
N HIS A 114 0.31 -16.55 1.99
CA HIS A 114 0.00 -15.28 1.33
C HIS A 114 -0.20 -14.14 2.33
N TYR A 115 -0.95 -14.37 3.41
CA TYR A 115 -1.15 -13.36 4.44
C TYR A 115 0.12 -13.07 5.26
N LEU A 116 0.98 -14.06 5.47
CA LEU A 116 2.28 -13.84 6.08
C LEU A 116 3.18 -13.00 5.17
N ASN A 117 3.19 -13.28 3.86
CA ASN A 117 3.91 -12.46 2.88
C ASN A 117 3.39 -11.02 2.82
N MET A 118 2.09 -10.80 3.03
CA MET A 118 1.53 -9.46 3.16
C MET A 118 2.15 -8.71 4.34
N SER A 119 2.30 -9.35 5.50
CA SER A 119 2.98 -8.76 6.67
C SER A 119 4.48 -8.52 6.41
N ARG A 120 5.08 -9.26 5.50
CA ARG A 120 6.45 -9.07 5.01
C ARG A 120 6.54 -8.17 3.78
N PHE A 121 5.52 -7.34 3.54
CA PHE A 121 5.45 -6.38 2.44
C PHE A 121 5.65 -7.01 1.05
N PHE A 122 5.31 -8.30 0.88
CA PHE A 122 5.51 -9.07 -0.35
C PHE A 122 6.97 -9.12 -0.84
N GLY A 123 7.93 -8.99 0.07
CA GLY A 123 9.36 -8.96 -0.24
C GLY A 123 9.85 -7.65 -0.86
N ALA A 124 9.09 -6.57 -0.76
CA ALA A 124 9.52 -5.27 -1.25
C ALA A 124 10.79 -4.79 -0.53
N PRO A 125 11.80 -4.25 -1.25
CA PRO A 125 13.04 -3.75 -0.68
C PRO A 125 12.86 -2.44 0.10
N ALA A 126 11.73 -1.74 -0.11
CA ALA A 126 11.41 -0.51 0.62
C ALA A 126 9.90 -0.37 0.87
N VAL A 127 9.56 0.34 1.94
CA VAL A 127 8.20 0.77 2.25
C VAL A 127 8.20 2.25 2.54
N VAL A 128 7.29 2.97 1.89
CA VAL A 128 7.11 4.41 2.07
C VAL A 128 5.87 4.62 2.94
N TYR A 129 6.07 5.14 4.14
CA TYR A 129 5.01 5.45 5.08
C TYR A 129 4.55 6.90 4.91
N PHE A 130 3.27 7.10 4.90
CA PHE A 130 2.63 8.40 4.94
C PHE A 130 2.05 8.62 6.34
N THR A 131 2.48 9.69 6.98
CA THR A 131 2.05 10.07 8.33
C THR A 131 1.44 11.46 8.32
N ILE A 132 0.62 11.73 9.33
CA ILE A 132 0.00 13.03 9.56
C ILE A 132 0.19 13.43 11.02
N ASP A 133 0.07 14.72 11.31
CA ASP A 133 -0.04 15.20 12.68
C ASP A 133 -1.34 14.70 13.30
N GLY A 134 -1.26 14.16 14.52
CA GLY A 134 -2.40 13.55 15.21
C GLY A 134 -3.51 14.53 15.59
N SER A 135 -3.23 15.84 15.58
CA SER A 135 -4.19 16.90 15.89
C SER A 135 -5.06 17.33 14.68
N LEU A 136 -4.70 16.88 13.47
CA LEU A 136 -5.42 17.25 12.25
C LEU A 136 -6.81 16.61 12.18
N ASN A 137 -7.69 17.23 11.37
CA ASN A 137 -8.96 16.61 11.01
C ASN A 137 -8.69 15.35 10.17
N GLU A 138 -8.83 14.19 10.79
CA GLU A 138 -8.43 12.90 10.22
C GLU A 138 -9.10 12.59 8.88
N PRO A 139 -10.43 12.74 8.68
CA PRO A 139 -11.05 12.45 7.40
C PRO A 139 -10.47 13.26 6.23
N TYR A 140 -10.26 14.56 6.42
CA TYR A 140 -9.66 15.40 5.38
C TYR A 140 -8.19 15.11 5.16
N ALA A 141 -7.43 14.91 6.22
CA ALA A 141 -6.03 14.52 6.09
C ALA A 141 -5.86 13.17 5.37
N CYS A 142 -6.73 12.19 5.64
CA CYS A 142 -6.72 10.91 4.92
C CYS A 142 -7.09 11.06 3.43
N LEU A 143 -8.02 11.98 3.08
CA LEU A 143 -8.32 12.32 1.68
C LEU A 143 -7.08 12.86 0.97
N ASP A 144 -6.35 13.77 1.61
CA ASP A 144 -5.12 14.36 1.09
C ASP A 144 -4.00 13.30 0.95
N ILE A 145 -3.88 12.37 1.93
CA ILE A 145 -2.96 11.23 1.82
C ILE A 145 -3.32 10.32 0.64
N GLY A 146 -4.60 10.10 0.36
CA GLY A 146 -5.04 9.37 -0.84
C GLY A 146 -4.59 10.05 -2.13
N SER A 147 -4.62 11.39 -2.16
CA SER A 147 -4.16 12.21 -3.29
C SER A 147 -2.66 12.06 -3.54
N ILE A 148 -1.83 12.34 -2.53
CA ILE A 148 -0.37 12.26 -2.68
C ILE A 148 0.11 10.82 -2.90
N GLY A 149 -0.46 9.85 -2.19
CA GLY A 149 -0.07 8.45 -2.33
C GLY A 149 -0.40 7.90 -3.72
N THR A 150 -1.52 8.31 -4.32
CA THR A 150 -1.87 7.93 -5.70
C THR A 150 -0.91 8.55 -6.70
N THR A 151 -0.59 9.84 -6.55
CA THR A 151 0.40 10.54 -7.38
C THR A 151 1.78 9.90 -7.25
N PHE A 152 2.18 9.52 -6.02
CA PHE A 152 3.40 8.78 -5.75
C PHE A 152 3.43 7.44 -6.53
N CYS A 153 2.34 6.68 -6.52
CA CYS A 153 2.26 5.42 -7.24
C CYS A 153 2.36 5.58 -8.77
N TYR A 154 1.81 6.64 -9.34
CA TYR A 154 1.95 6.94 -10.77
C TYR A 154 3.38 7.32 -11.12
N ALA A 155 4.01 8.19 -10.32
CA ALA A 155 5.40 8.56 -10.50
C ALA A 155 6.35 7.36 -10.37
N ALA A 156 6.11 6.46 -9.40
CA ALA A 156 6.86 5.22 -9.26
C ALA A 156 6.72 4.31 -10.49
N HIS A 157 5.50 4.18 -11.01
CA HIS A 157 5.26 3.39 -12.23
C HIS A 157 6.01 3.96 -13.44
N GLN A 158 6.08 5.27 -13.58
CA GLN A 158 6.86 5.94 -14.63
C GLN A 158 8.36 5.64 -14.52
N GLU A 159 8.89 5.47 -13.31
CA GLU A 159 10.28 5.10 -13.04
C GLU A 159 10.55 3.58 -13.15
N GLY A 160 9.57 2.80 -13.63
CA GLY A 160 9.68 1.35 -13.79
C GLY A 160 9.51 0.56 -12.48
N LEU A 161 9.05 1.20 -11.42
CA LEU A 161 8.81 0.58 -10.13
C LEU A 161 7.35 0.15 -9.96
N GLY A 162 7.17 -0.93 -9.22
CA GLY A 162 5.87 -1.40 -8.76
C GLY A 162 5.57 -0.88 -7.36
N THR A 163 4.28 -0.69 -7.09
CA THR A 163 3.81 -0.24 -5.78
C THR A 163 2.56 -1.01 -5.35
N ILE A 164 2.29 -1.01 -4.05
CA ILE A 164 1.02 -1.44 -3.48
C ILE A 164 0.71 -0.65 -2.22
N TYR A 165 -0.48 -0.04 -2.16
CA TYR A 165 -1.08 0.38 -0.88
C TYR A 165 -1.29 -0.84 -0.01
N LEU A 166 -0.70 -0.86 1.16
CA LEU A 166 -0.62 -2.05 1.98
C LEU A 166 -1.16 -1.79 3.40
N ALA A 167 -2.43 -2.09 3.62
CA ALA A 167 -3.05 -1.93 4.94
C ALA A 167 -2.29 -2.69 6.05
N ALA A 168 -1.69 -3.85 5.74
CA ALA A 168 -0.88 -4.59 6.71
C ALA A 168 0.31 -3.78 7.26
N SER A 169 0.81 -2.77 6.54
CA SER A 169 1.90 -1.91 6.99
C SER A 169 1.52 -0.99 8.16
N MET A 170 0.22 -0.80 8.39
CA MET A 170 -0.31 0.04 9.47
C MET A 170 -0.93 -0.78 10.62
N HIS A 171 -0.82 -2.10 10.61
CA HIS A 171 -1.40 -2.96 11.65
C HIS A 171 -0.76 -2.74 13.03
N TYR A 172 0.51 -2.42 13.05
CA TYR A 172 1.31 -2.26 14.28
C TYR A 172 2.08 -0.93 14.22
N PRO A 173 1.39 0.23 14.32
CA PRO A 173 2.01 1.54 14.13
C PRO A 173 3.10 1.83 15.16
N ASP A 174 2.98 1.32 16.39
CA ASP A 174 4.01 1.51 17.43
C ASP A 174 5.35 0.91 17.01
N ILE A 175 5.34 -0.26 16.36
CA ILE A 175 6.55 -0.88 15.82
C ILE A 175 7.13 -0.01 14.69
N ALA A 176 6.27 0.46 13.78
CA ALA A 176 6.71 1.35 12.70
C ALA A 176 7.31 2.65 13.25
N LYS A 177 6.65 3.28 14.23
CA LYS A 177 7.14 4.49 14.89
C LYS A 177 8.49 4.26 15.55
N GLN A 178 8.65 3.18 16.30
CA GLN A 178 9.90 2.85 16.97
C GLN A 178 11.05 2.56 15.99
N VAL A 179 10.82 1.80 14.94
CA VAL A 179 11.87 1.42 13.96
C VAL A 179 12.28 2.60 13.07
N LEU A 180 11.34 3.50 12.78
CA LEU A 180 11.54 4.60 11.84
C LEU A 180 11.72 5.96 12.52
N ASP A 181 11.77 5.99 13.86
CA ASP A 181 11.90 7.22 14.64
C ASP A 181 10.77 8.24 14.35
N ILE A 182 9.53 7.73 14.11
CA ILE A 182 8.35 8.57 13.90
C ILE A 182 7.85 9.06 15.27
N PRO A 183 7.64 10.37 15.48
CA PRO A 183 7.13 10.90 16.73
C PRO A 183 5.78 10.28 17.15
N ALA A 184 5.57 10.11 18.45
CA ALA A 184 4.40 9.43 19.01
C ALA A 184 3.07 10.18 18.73
N ASP A 185 3.13 11.50 18.56
CA ASP A 185 2.00 12.38 18.22
C ASP A 185 1.58 12.29 16.75
N LYS A 186 2.39 11.64 15.90
CA LYS A 186 2.02 11.40 14.50
C LYS A 186 1.16 10.15 14.38
N LYS A 187 0.25 10.14 13.40
CA LYS A 187 -0.51 8.97 12.99
C LYS A 187 0.06 8.36 11.71
N VAL A 188 0.26 7.06 11.70
CA VAL A 188 0.60 6.30 10.50
C VAL A 188 -0.68 6.04 9.71
N VAL A 189 -0.82 6.69 8.55
CA VAL A 189 -2.03 6.57 7.74
C VAL A 189 -1.99 5.33 6.85
N ILE A 190 -0.89 5.16 6.11
CA ILE A 190 -0.70 4.01 5.20
C ILE A 190 0.78 3.83 4.87
N GLY A 191 1.17 2.59 4.58
CA GLY A 191 2.45 2.29 3.93
C GLY A 191 2.23 1.85 2.49
N ILE A 192 3.12 2.26 1.61
CA ILE A 192 3.19 1.83 0.22
C ILE A 192 4.48 1.04 0.04
N ALA A 193 4.35 -0.28 -0.17
CA ALA A 193 5.50 -1.09 -0.55
C ALA A 193 5.94 -0.74 -1.99
N ILE A 194 7.24 -0.62 -2.22
CA ILE A 194 7.83 -0.19 -3.49
C ILE A 194 9.07 -1.02 -3.82
N GLY A 195 9.23 -1.35 -5.08
CA GLY A 195 10.36 -2.12 -5.60
C GLY A 195 10.21 -2.46 -7.07
N TYR A 196 11.15 -3.21 -7.62
CA TYR A 196 11.03 -3.72 -8.98
C TYR A 196 10.06 -4.91 -9.00
N PRO A 197 9.00 -4.88 -9.85
CA PRO A 197 8.05 -5.99 -9.95
C PRO A 197 8.74 -7.28 -10.39
N HIS A 198 8.41 -8.40 -9.76
CA HIS A 198 8.90 -9.70 -10.23
C HIS A 198 8.31 -9.99 -11.63
N PRO A 199 9.13 -10.27 -12.66
CA PRO A 199 8.69 -10.28 -14.05
C PRO A 199 7.73 -11.43 -14.41
N SER A 200 7.75 -12.52 -13.67
CA SER A 200 6.96 -13.73 -13.97
C SER A 200 6.07 -14.22 -12.84
N ALA A 201 6.12 -13.60 -11.66
CA ALA A 201 5.28 -14.04 -10.55
C ALA A 201 3.79 -13.69 -10.80
N PRO A 202 2.85 -14.66 -10.74
CA PRO A 202 1.44 -14.40 -10.98
C PRO A 202 0.86 -13.28 -10.11
N ALA A 203 1.31 -13.19 -8.86
CA ALA A 203 0.90 -12.14 -7.92
C ALA A 203 1.35 -10.72 -8.34
N ALA A 204 2.45 -10.58 -9.10
CA ALA A 204 2.91 -9.33 -9.67
C ALA A 204 2.20 -8.99 -10.99
N LEU A 205 1.76 -10.00 -11.72
CA LEU A 205 1.08 -9.85 -13.02
C LEU A 205 -0.42 -9.63 -12.89
N PHE A 206 -1.01 -10.00 -11.76
CA PHE A 206 -2.44 -9.90 -11.51
C PHE A 206 -2.95 -8.46 -11.66
N ARG A 207 -4.10 -8.31 -12.33
CA ARG A 207 -4.79 -7.05 -12.51
C ARG A 207 -6.25 -7.17 -12.10
N SER A 208 -6.68 -6.31 -11.17
CA SER A 208 -8.07 -6.25 -10.73
C SER A 208 -8.96 -5.53 -11.75
N GLN A 209 -10.23 -5.93 -11.81
CA GLN A 209 -11.26 -5.30 -12.61
C GLN A 209 -11.67 -3.93 -12.03
N ARG A 210 -12.39 -3.15 -12.80
CA ARG A 210 -13.03 -1.90 -12.41
C ARG A 210 -14.50 -1.96 -12.75
N GLU A 211 -15.30 -1.22 -11.99
CA GLU A 211 -16.70 -0.99 -12.36
C GLU A 211 -16.78 -0.27 -13.70
N PRO A 212 -17.77 -0.59 -14.54
CA PRO A 212 -18.10 0.19 -15.71
C PRO A 212 -18.39 1.65 -15.34
N VAL A 213 -18.07 2.57 -16.26
CA VAL A 213 -18.23 4.01 -15.99
C VAL A 213 -19.70 4.38 -15.72
N GLU A 214 -20.64 3.67 -16.31
CA GLU A 214 -22.08 3.85 -16.16
C GLU A 214 -22.55 3.62 -14.71
N ASN A 215 -21.82 2.80 -13.94
CA ASN A 215 -22.13 2.52 -12.54
C ASN A 215 -21.56 3.56 -11.57
N ILE A 216 -20.67 4.44 -12.02
CA ILE A 216 -19.97 5.41 -11.18
C ILE A 216 -20.16 6.86 -11.61
N LEU A 217 -20.73 7.10 -12.80
CA LEU A 217 -20.98 8.43 -13.36
C LEU A 217 -22.48 8.63 -13.59
N ARG A 218 -23.00 9.76 -13.13
CA ARG A 218 -24.37 10.20 -13.37
C ARG A 218 -24.36 11.68 -13.74
N PHE A 219 -25.05 12.02 -14.82
CA PHE A 219 -25.42 13.39 -15.15
C PHE A 219 -26.77 13.70 -14.49
N ALA A 220 -26.91 14.85 -13.84
CA ALA A 220 -28.11 15.30 -13.14
C ALA A 220 -28.62 16.60 -13.77
#